data_add0f5ecb4498cf69d25baf81cda3dbe
#
_entry.id   add0f5ecb4498cf69d25baf81cda3dbe
#
_cell.length_a   1.000
_cell.length_b   1.000
_cell.length_c   1.000
_cell.angle_alpha   90.00
_cell.angle_beta   90.00
_cell.angle_gamma   90.00
#
_symmetry.space_group_name_H-M   'P 1'
#
loop_
_entity.id
_entity.type
_entity.pdbx_description
1 polymer ?
#
loop_
_entity_poly.entity_id
_entity_poly.type
_entity_poly.pdbx_seq_one_letter_code
_entity_poly.pdbx_strand_id
1 'polypeptide(L)'
;ICQASTTLYGGAIRAGMTIIERNNHTIASTYVPRGLDAMVSYGDSDLKFRNDLGFPVTIKTYTVGNTLYVEFYGQDPGWFDFIEPVSWASGHSAWAQRKYYKNGSVIRTENLPSSYYYN
;
A
#
# COMPACT_ATOMS: atom_id res chain seq x y z
N ILE A 1 11.78 -1.13 -11.06
CA ILE A 1 11.85 -1.65 -9.69
C ILE A 1 10.91 -0.92 -8.75
N CYS A 2 10.80 0.39 -8.86
CA CYS A 2 9.90 1.16 -8.00
C CYS A 2 8.43 0.93 -8.35
N GLN A 3 8.12 0.52 -9.57
CA GLN A 3 6.77 0.09 -9.94
C GLN A 3 6.41 -1.20 -9.22
N ALA A 4 7.37 -2.12 -9.07
CA ALA A 4 7.16 -3.36 -8.32
C ALA A 4 6.94 -3.07 -6.83
N SER A 5 7.73 -2.18 -6.23
CA SER A 5 7.56 -1.81 -4.81
C SER A 5 6.23 -1.08 -4.58
N THR A 6 5.80 -0.25 -5.50
CA THR A 6 4.50 0.44 -5.42
C THR A 6 3.35 -0.56 -5.50
N THR A 7 3.43 -1.55 -6.40
CA THR A 7 2.41 -2.60 -6.50
C THR A 7 2.36 -3.45 -5.23
N LEU A 8 3.53 -3.79 -4.69
CA LEU A 8 3.62 -4.54 -3.44
C LEU A 8 3.05 -3.75 -2.26
N TYR A 9 3.33 -2.46 -2.19
CA TYR A 9 2.77 -1.58 -1.15
C TYR A 9 1.24 -1.55 -1.22
N GLY A 10 0.68 -1.42 -2.43
CA GLY A 10 -0.76 -1.47 -2.63
C GLY A 10 -1.38 -2.78 -2.16
N GLY A 11 -0.71 -3.89 -2.40
CA GLY A 11 -1.13 -5.21 -1.91
C GLY A 11 -1.08 -5.30 -0.40
N ALA A 12 0.02 -4.83 0.21
CA ALA A 12 0.19 -4.83 1.67
C ALA A 12 -0.88 -4.00 2.37
N ILE A 13 -1.22 -2.82 1.81
CA ILE A 13 -2.31 -1.98 2.32
C ILE A 13 -3.62 -2.76 2.35
N ARG A 14 -3.99 -3.37 1.22
CA ARG A 14 -5.28 -4.07 1.06
C ARG A 14 -5.34 -5.38 1.83
N ALA A 15 -4.19 -5.97 2.11
CA ALA A 15 -4.12 -7.22 2.89
C ALA A 15 -4.14 -6.99 4.40
N GLY A 16 -4.10 -5.73 4.85
CA GLY A 16 -4.11 -5.44 6.28
C GLY A 16 -2.76 -5.57 6.97
N MET A 17 -1.66 -5.53 6.20
CA MET A 17 -0.32 -5.58 6.78
C MET A 17 -0.02 -4.30 7.56
N THR A 18 0.77 -4.41 8.62
CA THR A 18 1.27 -3.24 9.36
C THR A 18 2.42 -2.63 8.59
N ILE A 19 2.28 -1.37 8.19
CA ILE A 19 3.31 -0.66 7.42
C ILE A 19 4.37 -0.16 8.39
N ILE A 20 5.60 -0.63 8.23
CA ILE A 20 6.73 -0.29 9.12
C ILE A 20 7.57 0.82 8.53
N GLU A 21 7.91 0.73 7.24
CA GLU A 21 8.69 1.75 6.55
C GLU A 21 8.15 1.91 5.14
N ARG A 22 7.92 3.15 4.73
CA ARG A 22 7.55 3.47 3.36
C ARG A 22 8.07 4.86 3.03
N ASN A 23 8.69 4.99 1.88
CA ASN A 23 9.18 6.26 1.35
C ASN A 23 8.50 6.53 0.02
N ASN A 24 8.07 7.77 -0.22
CA ASN A 24 7.53 8.16 -1.52
C ASN A 24 8.67 8.57 -2.46
N HIS A 25 8.37 8.59 -3.76
CA HIS A 25 9.31 9.10 -4.76
C HIS A 25 9.52 10.60 -4.57
N THR A 26 10.68 11.11 -4.98
CA THR A 26 10.96 12.55 -4.98
C THR A 26 10.03 13.26 -5.97
N ILE A 27 9.84 12.65 -7.14
CA ILE A 27 8.93 13.13 -8.19
C ILE A 27 7.76 12.16 -8.26
N ALA A 28 6.54 12.68 -8.15
CA ALA A 28 5.35 11.83 -8.18
C ALA A 28 5.21 11.10 -9.51
N SER A 29 4.88 9.81 -9.43
CA SER A 29 4.59 8.98 -10.59
C SER A 29 3.22 9.33 -11.20
N THR A 30 3.03 8.93 -12.45
CA THR A 30 1.74 9.10 -13.14
C THR A 30 0.87 7.85 -13.09
N TYR A 31 1.42 6.69 -12.65
CA TYR A 31 0.70 5.42 -12.68
C TYR A 31 -0.03 5.09 -11.39
N VAL A 32 0.14 5.89 -10.34
CA VAL A 32 -0.62 5.73 -9.09
C VAL A 32 -0.98 7.11 -8.54
N PRO A 33 -2.04 7.23 -7.72
CA PRO A 33 -2.34 8.48 -7.04
C PRO A 33 -1.21 8.91 -6.10
N ARG A 34 -1.03 10.22 -5.94
CA ARG A 34 -0.07 10.76 -4.97
C ARG A 34 -0.41 10.24 -3.58
N GLY A 35 0.61 9.80 -2.86
CA GLY A 35 0.45 9.24 -1.51
C GLY A 35 0.41 7.73 -1.48
N LEU A 36 0.30 7.03 -2.61
CA LEU A 36 0.17 5.57 -2.68
C LEU A 36 1.34 4.87 -3.38
N ASP A 37 2.39 5.60 -3.74
CA ASP A 37 3.60 5.02 -4.30
C ASP A 37 4.58 4.60 -3.21
N ALA A 38 5.52 3.75 -3.55
CA ALA A 38 6.61 3.35 -2.65
C ALA A 38 7.90 3.25 -3.45
N MET A 39 8.93 3.94 -2.96
CA MET A 39 10.26 3.95 -3.54
C MET A 39 11.18 3.05 -2.73
N VAL A 40 12.01 2.29 -3.41
CA VAL A 40 13.12 1.56 -2.80
C VAL A 40 14.41 1.99 -3.49
N SER A 41 15.46 2.16 -2.70
CA SER A 41 16.77 2.57 -3.19
C SER A 41 17.83 1.88 -2.35
N TYR A 42 18.79 1.25 -3.01
CA TYR A 42 19.82 0.47 -2.34
C TYR A 42 20.55 1.31 -1.29
N GLY A 43 20.52 0.84 -0.03
CA GLY A 43 21.22 1.47 1.08
C GLY A 43 20.59 2.76 1.61
N ASP A 44 19.42 3.18 1.08
CA ASP A 44 18.85 4.49 1.40
C ASP A 44 17.36 4.41 1.78
N SER A 45 16.54 3.80 0.94
CA SER A 45 15.11 3.70 1.16
C SER A 45 14.64 2.26 1.02
N ASP A 46 13.68 1.86 1.82
CA ASP A 46 13.15 0.49 1.81
C ASP A 46 11.63 0.51 2.00
N LEU A 47 11.01 -0.62 1.68
CA LEU A 47 9.61 -0.88 1.98
C LEU A 47 9.56 -2.05 2.94
N LYS A 48 9.00 -1.81 4.13
CA LYS A 48 8.88 -2.82 5.17
C LYS A 48 7.46 -2.87 5.68
N PHE A 49 6.93 -4.07 5.82
CA PHE A 49 5.63 -4.29 6.46
C PHE A 49 5.68 -5.60 7.24
N ARG A 50 4.77 -5.74 8.20
CA ARG A 50 4.73 -6.87 9.11
C ARG A 50 3.35 -7.48 9.11
N ASN A 51 3.29 -8.80 9.13
CA ASN A 51 2.05 -9.54 9.28
C ASN A 51 1.68 -9.65 10.75
N ASP A 52 0.70 -8.86 11.18
CA ASP A 52 0.16 -8.90 12.54
C ASP A 52 -1.24 -9.51 12.57
N LEU A 53 -1.65 -10.23 11.53
CA LEU A 53 -3.02 -10.75 11.41
C LEU A 53 -3.28 -12.00 12.24
N GLY A 54 -2.24 -12.67 12.74
CA GLY A 54 -2.40 -13.89 13.54
C GLY A 54 -2.47 -15.17 12.74
N PHE A 55 -2.26 -15.13 11.42
CA PHE A 55 -2.19 -16.30 10.55
C PHE A 55 -1.15 -16.07 9.45
N PRO A 56 -0.61 -17.14 8.84
CA PRO A 56 0.36 -16.99 7.76
C PRO A 56 -0.23 -16.33 6.52
N VAL A 57 0.58 -15.52 5.84
CA VAL A 57 0.20 -14.88 4.58
C VAL A 57 1.23 -15.26 3.52
N THR A 58 0.74 -15.71 2.36
CA THR A 58 1.57 -16.02 1.21
C THR A 58 1.46 -14.87 0.21
N ILE A 59 2.60 -14.40 -0.28
CA ILE A 59 2.65 -13.37 -1.32
C ILE A 59 3.04 -14.05 -2.63
N LYS A 60 2.19 -13.89 -3.65
CA LYS A 60 2.43 -14.40 -4.99
C LYS A 60 2.59 -13.23 -5.95
N THR A 61 3.64 -13.27 -6.75
CA THR A 61 3.89 -12.26 -7.77
C THR A 61 4.03 -12.92 -9.13
N TYR A 62 3.46 -12.31 -10.16
CA TYR A 62 3.59 -12.79 -11.52
C TYR A 62 3.31 -11.64 -12.51
N THR A 63 3.71 -11.85 -13.75
CA THR A 63 3.44 -10.88 -14.82
C THR A 63 2.59 -11.54 -15.91
N VAL A 64 1.69 -10.72 -16.49
CA VAL A 64 0.94 -11.09 -17.69
C VAL A 64 1.14 -9.95 -18.68
N GLY A 65 1.85 -10.22 -19.77
CA GLY A 65 2.29 -9.17 -20.67
C GLY A 65 3.18 -8.18 -19.94
N ASN A 66 2.81 -6.92 -19.91
CA ASN A 66 3.55 -5.84 -19.23
C ASN A 66 2.95 -5.49 -17.85
N THR A 67 2.00 -6.28 -17.37
CA THR A 67 1.32 -6.00 -16.10
C THR A 67 1.88 -6.91 -15.00
N LEU A 68 2.29 -6.30 -13.89
CA LEU A 68 2.71 -7.00 -12.69
C LEU A 68 1.52 -7.17 -11.76
N TYR A 69 1.33 -8.39 -11.27
CA TYR A 69 0.31 -8.73 -10.29
C TYR A 69 0.97 -9.15 -9.00
N VAL A 70 0.43 -8.67 -7.89
CA VAL A 70 0.83 -9.07 -6.54
C VAL A 70 -0.44 -9.51 -5.82
N GLU A 71 -0.42 -10.71 -5.29
CA GLU A 71 -1.56 -11.29 -4.58
C GLU A 71 -1.14 -11.72 -3.18
N PHE A 72 -1.97 -11.40 -2.21
CA PHE A 72 -1.77 -11.80 -0.82
C PHE A 72 -2.84 -12.84 -0.47
N TYR A 73 -2.40 -14.01 -0.05
CA TYR A 73 -3.29 -15.13 0.32
C TYR A 73 -3.16 -15.40 1.81
N GLY A 74 -4.29 -15.58 2.47
CA GLY A 74 -4.33 -15.92 3.88
C GLY A 74 -5.72 -16.40 4.25
N GLN A 75 -6.07 -16.26 5.52
CA GLN A 75 -7.38 -16.60 6.02
C GLN A 75 -8.28 -15.36 6.02
N ASP A 76 -9.59 -15.58 6.07
CA ASP A 76 -10.55 -14.50 6.31
C ASP A 76 -10.39 -14.05 7.75
N PRO A 77 -10.01 -12.76 8.00
CA PRO A 77 -9.87 -12.27 9.37
C PRO A 77 -11.19 -12.20 10.13
N GLY A 78 -12.32 -12.20 9.44
CA GLY A 78 -13.66 -12.26 10.03
C GLY A 78 -14.22 -10.93 10.50
N TRP A 79 -13.41 -9.92 10.79
CA TRP A 79 -13.88 -8.65 11.30
C TRP A 79 -14.01 -7.56 10.25
N PHE A 80 -13.49 -7.76 9.05
CA PHE A 80 -13.69 -6.86 7.92
C PHE A 80 -13.82 -7.67 6.61
N ASP A 81 -14.45 -7.07 5.61
CA ASP A 81 -14.67 -7.70 4.32
C ASP A 81 -13.59 -7.32 3.32
N PHE A 82 -13.21 -6.05 3.27
CA PHE A 82 -12.13 -5.57 2.41
C PHE A 82 -11.59 -4.23 2.93
N ILE A 83 -10.44 -3.85 2.41
CA ILE A 83 -9.76 -2.60 2.74
C ILE A 83 -9.58 -1.80 1.46
N GLU A 84 -9.85 -0.51 1.51
CA GLU A 84 -9.68 0.38 0.38
C GLU A 84 -8.82 1.58 0.78
N PRO A 85 -7.73 1.85 0.04
CA PRO A 85 -6.94 3.04 0.26
C PRO A 85 -7.61 4.25 -0.36
N VAL A 86 -7.50 5.39 0.30
CA VAL A 86 -7.90 6.69 -0.22
C VAL A 86 -6.75 7.66 -0.03
N SER A 87 -6.60 8.61 -0.95
CA SER A 87 -5.53 9.60 -0.88
C SER A 87 -6.01 10.95 -1.38
N TRP A 88 -5.34 12.00 -0.93
CA TRP A 88 -5.59 13.36 -1.39
C TRP A 88 -4.29 14.14 -1.33
N ALA A 89 -4.21 15.22 -2.10
CA ALA A 89 -3.01 16.03 -2.20
C ALA A 89 -3.36 17.51 -2.13
N SER A 90 -2.42 18.31 -1.60
CA SER A 90 -2.49 19.76 -1.59
C SER A 90 -1.08 20.30 -1.76
N GLY A 91 -0.83 21.07 -2.83
CA GLY A 91 0.51 21.53 -3.16
C GLY A 91 1.46 20.35 -3.40
N HIS A 92 2.57 20.30 -2.68
CA HIS A 92 3.55 19.24 -2.78
C HIS A 92 3.27 18.07 -1.85
N SER A 93 2.34 18.20 -0.93
CA SER A 93 2.06 17.21 0.09
C SER A 93 0.93 16.29 -0.33
N ALA A 94 0.97 15.06 0.14
CA ALA A 94 -0.11 14.10 -0.04
C ALA A 94 -0.29 13.28 1.23
N TRP A 95 -1.53 12.89 1.45
CA TRP A 95 -1.95 12.08 2.60
C TRP A 95 -2.72 10.88 2.09
N ALA A 96 -2.68 9.80 2.86
CA ALA A 96 -3.41 8.61 2.52
C ALA A 96 -3.93 7.95 3.78
N GLN A 97 -5.05 7.27 3.63
CA GLN A 97 -5.69 6.46 4.65
C GLN A 97 -6.14 5.15 4.03
N ARG A 98 -6.31 4.13 4.86
CA ARG A 98 -7.01 2.92 4.44
C ARG A 98 -8.25 2.75 5.29
N LYS A 99 -9.35 2.38 4.63
CA LYS A 99 -10.65 2.20 5.26
C LYS A 99 -11.03 0.73 5.23
N TYR A 100 -11.42 0.22 6.39
CA TYR A 100 -11.86 -1.15 6.56
C TYR A 100 -13.38 -1.18 6.46
N TYR A 101 -13.90 -2.03 5.59
CA TYR A 101 -15.33 -2.14 5.33
C TYR A 101 -15.87 -3.45 5.87
N LYS A 102 -17.06 -3.38 6.46
CA LYS A 102 -17.85 -4.54 6.89
C LYS A 102 -19.30 -4.27 6.57
N ASN A 103 -19.95 -5.18 5.82
CA ASN A 103 -21.35 -5.06 5.41
C ASN A 103 -21.67 -3.71 4.75
N GLY A 104 -20.74 -3.21 3.93
CA GLY A 104 -20.90 -1.96 3.18
C GLY A 104 -20.61 -0.69 3.98
N SER A 105 -20.22 -0.79 5.23
CA SER A 105 -19.93 0.37 6.08
C SER A 105 -18.47 0.41 6.49
N VAL A 106 -17.91 1.62 6.62
CA VAL A 106 -16.55 1.81 7.15
C VAL A 106 -16.59 1.61 8.64
N ILE A 107 -15.80 0.65 9.15
CA ILE A 107 -15.73 0.33 10.57
C ILE A 107 -14.42 0.76 11.21
N ARG A 108 -13.41 1.10 10.40
CA ARG A 108 -12.11 1.54 10.89
C ARG A 108 -11.41 2.33 9.79
N THR A 109 -10.68 3.37 10.19
CA THR A 109 -9.83 4.16 9.31
C THR A 109 -8.46 4.27 9.94
N GLU A 110 -7.41 4.00 9.15
CA GLU A 110 -6.03 4.12 9.59
C GLU A 110 -5.27 5.08 8.69
N ASN A 111 -4.44 5.92 9.28
CA ASN A 111 -3.55 6.78 8.52
C ASN A 111 -2.39 5.96 7.97
N LEU A 112 -2.04 6.22 6.72
CA LEU A 112 -0.83 5.71 6.07
C LEU A 112 0.24 6.80 6.12
N PRO A 113 1.52 6.48 5.85
CA PRO A 113 2.57 7.49 5.82
C PRO A 113 2.26 8.61 4.85
N SER A 114 2.48 9.85 5.27
CA SER A 114 2.32 11.02 4.41
C SER A 114 3.47 11.13 3.40
N SER A 115 3.29 11.98 2.40
CA SER A 115 4.22 12.11 1.29
C SER A 115 4.49 13.58 0.99
N TYR A 116 5.69 13.86 0.48
CA TYR A 116 6.07 15.16 -0.04
C TYR A 116 6.80 14.97 -1.38
N TYR A 117 6.34 15.65 -2.40
CA TYR A 117 6.90 15.59 -3.75
C TYR A 117 7.46 16.95 -4.17
N TYR A 118 8.46 16.91 -5.03
CA TYR A 118 9.11 18.14 -5.49
C TYR A 118 8.52 18.71 -6.78
N ASN A 119 7.56 17.98 -7.36
CA ASN A 119 6.84 18.44 -8.56
C ASN A 119 5.39 18.88 -8.31
#